data_5105cc50d110fe03b153e0f95ee63ebc
#
_entry.id   5105cc50d110fe03b153e0f95ee63ebc
#
_cell.length_a   1.000
_cell.length_b   1.000
_cell.length_c   1.000
_cell.angle_alpha   90.00
_cell.angle_beta   90.00
_cell.angle_gamma   90.00
#
_symmetry.space_group_name_H-M   'P 1'
#
loop_
_entity.id
_entity.type
_entity.pdbx_description
1 polymer ?
#
loop_
_entity_poly.entity_id
_entity_poly.type
_entity_poly.pdbx_seq_one_letter_code
_entity_poly.pdbx_strand_id
1 'polypeptide(L)'
;SEDGGKTWGPEIVIAKPGFQPGGLTVNETNGDIFAFIEESHPPAPITVYKSEDDGKTWIKVDVKIKPDSNGNDPSMHMNEHGITLRHGKFKGRMIRPTRWYAGKNDRSLWPKHYTNAIYSDDGGKTWETSDPFPANGTGEATVAELSDGTIYYNTRRHWAEEGADPKRRWTATSTDGGKTWTDLKFCKILPDGPQNTNYGCMAGLTRLAISGKDILVYSNCDSEGGRKQGTVWASFDGGKSWPIKRLVFAGNHAYSSLTSGRPGTKTEGMIYHHFEGGPKGGSAVATFNLSWILGGEKTGDGELPSWTN
;
A
#
# COMPACT_ATOMS: atom_id res chain seq x y z
N SER A 1 7.05 -1.35 18.58
CA SER A 1 6.54 -0.32 19.51
C SER A 1 5.27 -0.81 20.20
N GLU A 2 5.18 -0.63 21.51
CA GLU A 2 4.00 -0.97 22.33
C GLU A 2 3.24 0.28 22.82
N ASP A 3 3.72 1.47 22.47
CA ASP A 3 3.21 2.76 22.92
C ASP A 3 2.76 3.71 21.80
N GLY A 4 2.40 3.14 20.65
CA GLY A 4 1.94 3.90 19.49
C GLY A 4 3.06 4.63 18.73
N GLY A 5 4.26 4.08 18.72
CA GLY A 5 5.39 4.60 17.96
C GLY A 5 6.22 5.66 18.69
N LYS A 6 6.00 5.86 20.00
CA LYS A 6 6.81 6.80 20.80
C LYS A 6 8.19 6.23 21.12
N THR A 7 8.23 4.94 21.42
CA THR A 7 9.47 4.18 21.63
C THR A 7 9.50 2.92 20.78
N TRP A 8 10.70 2.49 20.42
CA TRP A 8 10.93 1.30 19.59
C TRP A 8 11.80 0.31 20.34
N GLY A 9 11.39 -0.95 20.32
CA GLY A 9 12.17 -2.07 20.87
C GLY A 9 13.32 -2.48 19.96
N PRO A 10 14.04 -3.57 20.32
CA PRO A 10 15.09 -4.11 19.48
C PRO A 10 14.53 -4.60 18.14
N GLU A 11 15.41 -4.67 17.14
CA GLU A 11 15.10 -5.22 15.83
C GLU A 11 14.75 -6.71 15.94
N ILE A 12 13.69 -7.11 15.23
CA ILE A 12 13.27 -8.51 15.10
C ILE A 12 13.52 -8.95 13.66
N VAL A 13 14.45 -9.88 13.46
CA VAL A 13 14.77 -10.42 12.14
C VAL A 13 13.75 -11.50 11.78
N ILE A 14 12.98 -11.27 10.70
CA ILE A 14 11.99 -12.23 10.19
C ILE A 14 12.67 -13.31 9.34
N ALA A 15 13.56 -12.91 8.44
CA ALA A 15 14.26 -13.81 7.53
C ALA A 15 15.67 -13.32 7.21
N LYS A 16 16.60 -14.27 7.01
CA LYS A 16 17.96 -13.99 6.56
C LYS A 16 18.48 -15.17 5.71
N PRO A 17 18.77 -15.00 4.41
CA PRO A 17 18.60 -13.77 3.64
C PRO A 17 17.13 -13.45 3.36
N GLY A 18 16.86 -12.23 2.90
CA GLY A 18 15.56 -11.77 2.42
C GLY A 18 15.75 -10.63 1.43
N PHE A 19 14.82 -10.48 0.51
CA PHE A 19 14.88 -9.46 -0.54
C PHE A 19 13.59 -8.64 -0.55
N GLN A 20 13.69 -7.35 -0.52
CA GLN A 20 12.67 -6.28 -0.60
C GLN A 20 11.19 -6.75 -0.72
N PRO A 21 10.60 -7.36 0.31
CA PRO A 21 9.34 -8.08 0.19
C PRO A 21 8.10 -7.18 0.07
N GLY A 22 8.23 -5.91 0.39
CA GLY A 22 7.08 -5.02 0.57
C GLY A 22 6.46 -5.13 1.96
N GLY A 23 5.21 -4.70 2.11
CA GLY A 23 4.51 -4.61 3.37
C GLY A 23 4.01 -5.96 3.91
N LEU A 24 3.70 -5.98 5.19
CA LEU A 24 3.08 -7.13 5.88
C LEU A 24 1.57 -7.20 5.58
N THR A 25 0.95 -8.34 5.90
CA THR A 25 -0.51 -8.49 5.82
C THR A 25 -1.03 -8.98 7.16
N VAL A 26 -1.97 -8.27 7.75
CA VAL A 26 -2.58 -8.63 9.02
C VAL A 26 -3.95 -9.26 8.78
N ASN A 27 -4.18 -10.45 9.32
CA ASN A 27 -5.50 -11.02 9.43
C ASN A 27 -6.21 -10.42 10.65
N GLU A 28 -7.06 -9.43 10.44
CA GLU A 28 -7.76 -8.76 11.53
C GLU A 28 -8.81 -9.63 12.24
N THR A 29 -9.11 -10.83 11.72
CA THR A 29 -10.08 -11.74 12.35
C THR A 29 -9.49 -12.50 13.54
N ASN A 30 -8.17 -12.72 13.53
CA ASN A 30 -7.48 -13.49 14.58
C ASN A 30 -6.15 -12.87 15.06
N GLY A 31 -5.66 -11.82 14.39
CA GLY A 31 -4.41 -11.15 14.73
C GLY A 31 -3.16 -11.70 14.05
N ASP A 32 -3.24 -12.77 13.27
CA ASP A 32 -2.09 -13.32 12.56
C ASP A 32 -1.47 -12.29 11.60
N ILE A 33 -0.15 -12.25 11.54
CA ILE A 33 0.59 -11.36 10.64
C ILE A 33 1.39 -12.22 9.65
N PHE A 34 1.28 -11.92 8.36
CA PHE A 34 2.00 -12.62 7.29
C PHE A 34 3.08 -11.74 6.69
N ALA A 35 4.28 -12.31 6.53
CA ALA A 35 5.41 -11.76 5.79
C ALA A 35 5.76 -12.68 4.62
N PHE A 36 5.79 -12.13 3.41
CA PHE A 36 6.11 -12.86 2.18
C PHE A 36 7.50 -12.44 1.72
N ILE A 37 8.47 -13.31 1.84
CA ILE A 37 9.87 -13.00 1.61
C ILE A 37 10.37 -13.70 0.34
N GLU A 38 10.83 -12.94 -0.62
CA GLU A 38 11.51 -13.45 -1.81
C GLU A 38 12.99 -13.69 -1.52
N GLU A 39 13.57 -14.74 -2.09
CA GLU A 39 14.97 -15.11 -1.87
C GLU A 39 15.94 -14.16 -2.59
N SER A 40 15.48 -13.56 -3.69
CA SER A 40 16.27 -12.64 -4.53
C SER A 40 15.35 -11.73 -5.33
N HIS A 41 15.93 -10.91 -6.21
CA HIS A 41 15.14 -10.11 -7.16
C HIS A 41 14.22 -11.02 -7.99
N PRO A 42 12.92 -10.70 -8.10
CA PRO A 42 11.94 -11.51 -8.83
C PRO A 42 12.28 -11.68 -10.34
N PRO A 43 11.78 -12.78 -10.93
CA PRO A 43 11.04 -13.87 -10.29
C PRO A 43 11.93 -14.73 -9.41
N ALA A 44 11.47 -15.01 -8.19
CA ALA A 44 12.20 -15.78 -7.19
C ALA A 44 11.22 -16.58 -6.31
N PRO A 45 11.65 -17.68 -5.68
CA PRO A 45 10.84 -18.40 -4.71
C PRO A 45 10.42 -17.50 -3.54
N ILE A 46 9.20 -17.69 -3.07
CA ILE A 46 8.62 -16.97 -1.94
C ILE A 46 8.56 -17.90 -0.74
N THR A 47 9.10 -17.46 0.39
CA THR A 47 8.88 -18.08 1.69
C THR A 47 7.93 -17.21 2.50
N VAL A 48 6.91 -17.84 3.08
CA VAL A 48 5.95 -17.14 3.93
C VAL A 48 6.24 -17.40 5.39
N TYR A 49 6.30 -16.33 6.16
CA TYR A 49 6.42 -16.36 7.61
C TYR A 49 5.14 -15.82 8.24
N LYS A 50 4.75 -16.40 9.36
CA LYS A 50 3.59 -16.00 10.15
C LYS A 50 3.99 -15.70 11.58
N SER A 51 3.39 -14.67 12.15
CA SER A 51 3.43 -14.35 13.58
C SER A 51 2.02 -14.43 14.15
N GLU A 52 1.87 -15.01 15.34
CA GLU A 52 0.64 -15.11 16.12
C GLU A 52 0.70 -14.29 17.42
N ASP A 53 1.76 -13.51 17.61
CA ASP A 53 2.09 -12.81 18.86
C ASP A 53 2.49 -11.35 18.63
N ASP A 54 1.79 -10.66 17.75
CA ASP A 54 2.01 -9.24 17.39
C ASP A 54 3.42 -8.97 16.82
N GLY A 55 3.98 -9.93 16.09
CA GLY A 55 5.26 -9.78 15.40
C GLY A 55 6.49 -10.05 16.28
N LYS A 56 6.32 -10.59 17.49
CA LYS A 56 7.42 -10.90 18.40
C LYS A 56 8.21 -12.13 17.97
N THR A 57 7.50 -13.17 17.51
CA THR A 57 8.10 -14.38 16.93
C THR A 57 7.51 -14.70 15.57
N TRP A 58 8.30 -15.37 14.75
CA TRP A 58 7.95 -15.69 13.37
C TRP A 58 8.27 -17.14 13.04
N ILE A 59 7.32 -17.85 12.46
CA ILE A 59 7.48 -19.23 12.00
C ILE A 59 7.29 -19.30 10.50
N LYS A 60 8.09 -20.12 9.82
CA LYS A 60 7.85 -20.45 8.41
C LYS A 60 6.59 -21.29 8.31
N VAL A 61 5.71 -20.93 7.38
CA VAL A 61 4.46 -21.65 7.11
C VAL A 61 4.40 -22.08 5.65
N ASP A 62 3.81 -23.25 5.43
CA ASP A 62 3.54 -23.74 4.09
C ASP A 62 2.21 -23.18 3.61
N VAL A 63 2.24 -22.41 2.53
CA VAL A 63 1.07 -21.79 1.92
C VAL A 63 1.06 -22.07 0.44
N LYS A 64 -0.13 -22.20 -0.13
CA LYS A 64 -0.32 -22.35 -1.56
C LYS A 64 -0.69 -21.01 -2.18
N ILE A 65 0.18 -20.47 -3.04
CA ILE A 65 -0.12 -19.30 -3.86
C ILE A 65 -0.36 -19.79 -5.28
N LYS A 66 -1.53 -19.45 -5.84
CA LYS A 66 -1.89 -19.84 -7.21
C LYS A 66 -1.51 -18.75 -8.20
N PRO A 67 -1.16 -19.10 -9.44
CA PRO A 67 -0.92 -18.11 -10.49
C PRO A 67 -2.21 -17.35 -10.84
N ASP A 68 -2.06 -16.25 -11.56
CA ASP A 68 -3.17 -15.48 -12.12
C ASP A 68 -3.83 -16.17 -13.32
N SER A 69 -4.84 -15.53 -13.92
CA SER A 69 -5.59 -16.06 -15.06
C SER A 69 -4.74 -16.25 -16.34
N ASN A 70 -3.56 -15.62 -16.40
CA ASN A 70 -2.59 -15.83 -17.47
C ASN A 70 -1.59 -16.98 -17.17
N GLY A 71 -1.68 -17.61 -16.00
CA GLY A 71 -0.75 -18.62 -15.54
C GLY A 71 0.56 -18.07 -14.98
N ASN A 72 0.59 -16.80 -14.60
CA ASN A 72 1.77 -16.11 -14.10
C ASN A 72 1.80 -16.06 -12.57
N ASP A 73 2.93 -16.43 -11.98
CA ASP A 73 3.12 -16.36 -10.52
C ASP A 73 3.31 -14.91 -10.05
N PRO A 74 2.67 -14.52 -8.93
CA PRO A 74 2.83 -13.19 -8.37
C PRO A 74 4.17 -13.03 -7.63
N SER A 75 4.68 -11.81 -7.61
CA SER A 75 5.82 -11.34 -6.82
C SER A 75 5.35 -10.33 -5.79
N MET A 76 5.97 -10.35 -4.63
CA MET A 76 5.66 -9.43 -3.52
C MET A 76 6.49 -8.15 -3.56
N HIS A 77 7.47 -8.10 -4.44
CA HIS A 77 8.52 -7.08 -4.48
C HIS A 77 7.97 -5.66 -4.49
N MET A 78 8.31 -4.90 -3.47
CA MET A 78 8.06 -3.47 -3.34
C MET A 78 6.58 -3.06 -3.47
N ASN A 79 5.65 -3.90 -3.03
CA ASN A 79 4.24 -3.55 -2.91
C ASN A 79 3.88 -3.15 -1.47
N GLU A 80 2.81 -2.37 -1.32
CA GLU A 80 2.31 -1.92 -0.02
C GLU A 80 1.76 -3.10 0.79
N HIS A 81 1.44 -2.87 2.05
CA HIS A 81 0.85 -3.87 2.94
C HIS A 81 -0.50 -4.38 2.44
N GLY A 82 -0.87 -5.58 2.88
CA GLY A 82 -2.21 -6.13 2.68
C GLY A 82 -3.19 -5.63 3.73
N ILE A 83 -4.47 -5.76 3.41
CA ILE A 83 -5.59 -5.41 4.29
C ILE A 83 -6.52 -6.60 4.49
N THR A 84 -7.28 -6.59 5.58
CA THR A 84 -8.44 -7.47 5.76
C THR A 84 -9.70 -6.69 5.41
N LEU A 85 -10.52 -7.23 4.51
CA LEU A 85 -11.78 -6.61 4.11
C LEU A 85 -12.78 -6.63 5.28
N ARG A 86 -13.42 -5.50 5.53
CA ARG A 86 -14.33 -5.28 6.67
C ARG A 86 -15.79 -5.19 6.26
N HIS A 87 -16.06 -5.01 4.96
CA HIS A 87 -17.39 -4.71 4.44
C HIS A 87 -17.91 -5.78 3.48
N GLY A 88 -19.23 -5.85 3.34
CA GLY A 88 -19.91 -6.64 2.34
C GLY A 88 -19.68 -8.15 2.45
N LYS A 89 -19.87 -8.83 1.34
CA LYS A 89 -19.87 -10.30 1.25
C LYS A 89 -18.46 -10.91 1.39
N PHE A 90 -17.41 -10.12 1.22
CA PHE A 90 -16.02 -10.58 1.33
C PHE A 90 -15.36 -10.22 2.66
N LYS A 91 -16.16 -9.82 3.65
CA LYS A 91 -15.66 -9.51 5.00
C LYS A 91 -14.81 -10.67 5.57
N GLY A 92 -13.63 -10.36 6.06
CA GLY A 92 -12.66 -11.33 6.57
C GLY A 92 -11.64 -11.82 5.55
N ARG A 93 -11.84 -11.53 4.24
CA ARG A 93 -10.84 -11.80 3.21
C ARG A 93 -9.61 -10.95 3.44
N MET A 94 -8.43 -11.55 3.42
CA MET A 94 -7.19 -10.81 3.29
C MET A 94 -6.89 -10.56 1.81
N ILE A 95 -6.44 -9.36 1.47
CA ILE A 95 -5.98 -9.01 0.12
C ILE A 95 -4.72 -8.13 0.22
N ARG A 96 -3.76 -8.37 -0.66
CA ARG A 96 -2.57 -7.53 -0.78
C ARG A 96 -2.20 -7.30 -2.24
N PRO A 97 -1.66 -6.12 -2.59
CA PRO A 97 -1.14 -5.88 -3.93
C PRO A 97 0.12 -6.70 -4.18
N THR A 98 0.25 -7.15 -5.40
CA THR A 98 1.39 -7.90 -5.92
C THR A 98 1.66 -7.48 -7.36
N ARG A 99 2.65 -8.08 -8.00
CA ARG A 99 2.93 -7.86 -9.42
C ARG A 99 3.54 -9.09 -10.08
N TRP A 100 3.44 -9.16 -11.38
CA TRP A 100 4.17 -10.13 -12.17
C TRP A 100 5.38 -9.49 -12.84
N TYR A 101 6.51 -10.22 -12.82
CA TYR A 101 7.73 -9.87 -13.54
C TYR A 101 7.87 -10.67 -14.81
N ALA A 102 7.94 -10.00 -15.95
CA ALA A 102 8.25 -10.62 -17.24
C ALA A 102 9.77 -10.85 -17.35
N GLY A 103 10.22 -12.03 -16.97
CA GLY A 103 11.65 -12.40 -17.03
C GLY A 103 12.50 -11.86 -15.87
N LYS A 104 13.76 -12.27 -15.86
CA LYS A 104 14.72 -11.91 -14.82
C LYS A 104 15.29 -10.52 -15.11
N ASN A 105 14.98 -9.53 -14.32
CA ASN A 105 15.58 -8.17 -14.31
C ASN A 105 16.02 -7.64 -15.70
N ASP A 106 15.27 -8.01 -16.74
CA ASP A 106 15.48 -7.56 -18.11
C ASP A 106 14.63 -6.33 -18.39
N ARG A 107 15.29 -5.17 -18.51
CA ARG A 107 14.61 -3.89 -18.71
C ARG A 107 13.77 -3.84 -19.99
N SER A 108 14.12 -4.58 -21.02
CA SER A 108 13.34 -4.64 -22.28
C SER A 108 11.97 -5.28 -22.07
N LEU A 109 11.80 -6.09 -21.03
CA LEU A 109 10.56 -6.75 -20.68
C LEU A 109 9.72 -5.98 -19.64
N TRP A 110 10.27 -4.94 -19.01
CA TRP A 110 9.57 -4.20 -17.97
C TRP A 110 8.25 -3.54 -18.43
N PRO A 111 8.09 -3.07 -19.66
CA PRO A 111 6.79 -2.61 -20.15
C PRO A 111 5.70 -3.70 -20.16
N LYS A 112 6.08 -4.99 -20.09
CA LYS A 112 5.13 -6.12 -20.02
C LYS A 112 4.69 -6.44 -18.59
N HIS A 113 5.41 -5.96 -17.57
CA HIS A 113 5.04 -6.13 -16.17
C HIS A 113 3.63 -5.58 -15.91
N TYR A 114 2.93 -6.17 -14.96
CA TYR A 114 1.67 -5.63 -14.46
C TYR A 114 1.50 -5.94 -12.98
N THR A 115 0.71 -5.14 -12.32
CA THR A 115 0.26 -5.43 -10.96
C THR A 115 -0.97 -6.34 -11.00
N ASN A 116 -1.15 -7.09 -9.94
CA ASN A 116 -2.30 -7.88 -9.60
C ASN A 116 -2.48 -7.84 -8.06
N ALA A 117 -3.24 -8.72 -7.48
CA ALA A 117 -3.34 -8.88 -6.04
C ALA A 117 -3.45 -10.36 -5.70
N ILE A 118 -3.01 -10.75 -4.50
CA ILE A 118 -3.38 -12.05 -3.95
C ILE A 118 -4.38 -11.87 -2.82
N TYR A 119 -5.32 -12.81 -2.69
CA TYR A 119 -6.32 -12.80 -1.64
C TYR A 119 -6.54 -14.20 -1.06
N SER A 120 -6.93 -14.25 0.21
CA SER A 120 -7.20 -15.50 0.95
C SER A 120 -8.51 -15.40 1.73
N ASP A 121 -9.30 -16.46 1.64
CA ASP A 121 -10.58 -16.64 2.37
C ASP A 121 -10.46 -17.69 3.49
N ASP A 122 -9.30 -18.35 3.63
CA ASP A 122 -9.11 -19.51 4.53
C ASP A 122 -8.07 -19.26 5.63
N GLY A 123 -7.87 -17.99 5.99
CA GLY A 123 -6.92 -17.59 7.03
C GLY A 123 -5.47 -17.66 6.58
N GLY A 124 -5.19 -17.53 5.29
CA GLY A 124 -3.83 -17.45 4.74
C GLY A 124 -3.20 -18.79 4.35
N LYS A 125 -3.95 -19.88 4.33
CA LYS A 125 -3.46 -21.21 3.89
C LYS A 125 -3.35 -21.27 2.37
N THR A 126 -4.35 -20.74 1.67
CA THR A 126 -4.38 -20.64 0.22
C THR A 126 -4.59 -19.20 -0.21
N TRP A 127 -3.82 -18.78 -1.21
CA TRP A 127 -3.92 -17.48 -1.82
C TRP A 127 -4.22 -17.64 -3.30
N GLU A 128 -5.31 -17.03 -3.73
CA GLU A 128 -5.67 -16.89 -5.14
C GLU A 128 -5.03 -15.61 -5.68
N THR A 129 -4.64 -15.58 -6.95
CA THR A 129 -4.17 -14.36 -7.61
C THR A 129 -5.28 -13.79 -8.47
N SER A 130 -5.50 -12.49 -8.39
CA SER A 130 -6.47 -11.75 -9.19
C SER A 130 -6.09 -11.74 -10.68
N ASP A 131 -7.02 -11.35 -11.52
CA ASP A 131 -6.70 -10.94 -12.88
C ASP A 131 -5.65 -9.81 -12.87
N PRO A 132 -4.87 -9.67 -13.96
CA PRO A 132 -3.96 -8.55 -14.14
C PRO A 132 -4.67 -7.19 -14.02
N PHE A 133 -3.98 -6.23 -13.46
CA PHE A 133 -4.40 -4.82 -13.55
C PHE A 133 -4.53 -4.44 -15.04
N PRO A 134 -5.56 -3.67 -15.43
CA PRO A 134 -5.86 -3.44 -16.85
C PRO A 134 -4.91 -2.44 -17.54
N ALA A 135 -3.66 -2.40 -17.12
CA ALA A 135 -2.59 -1.65 -17.77
C ALA A 135 -1.22 -2.27 -17.48
N ASN A 136 -0.44 -2.50 -18.51
CA ASN A 136 0.94 -2.96 -18.41
C ASN A 136 1.91 -1.83 -18.01
N GLY A 137 3.15 -2.20 -17.67
CA GLY A 137 4.16 -1.27 -17.17
C GLY A 137 3.90 -0.82 -15.74
N THR A 138 2.94 -1.46 -15.05
CA THR A 138 2.61 -1.18 -13.64
C THR A 138 3.50 -1.99 -12.70
N GLY A 139 3.69 -1.51 -11.49
CA GLY A 139 4.66 -2.09 -10.56
C GLY A 139 4.23 -2.00 -9.10
N GLU A 140 4.67 -0.98 -8.39
CA GLU A 140 4.42 -0.82 -6.96
C GLU A 140 3.01 -0.29 -6.72
N ALA A 141 2.23 -1.02 -5.96
CA ALA A 141 0.81 -0.78 -5.80
C ALA A 141 0.36 -0.80 -4.34
N THR A 142 -0.82 -0.25 -4.11
CA THR A 142 -1.48 -0.13 -2.81
C THR A 142 -3.00 -0.28 -2.98
N VAL A 143 -3.67 -0.74 -1.95
CA VAL A 143 -5.12 -0.99 -1.94
C VAL A 143 -5.78 -0.37 -0.71
N ALA A 144 -7.04 0.02 -0.87
CA ALA A 144 -7.92 0.38 0.24
C ALA A 144 -9.34 -0.10 -0.04
N GLU A 145 -10.05 -0.54 1.01
CA GLU A 145 -11.46 -0.90 0.91
C GLU A 145 -12.33 0.31 1.24
N LEU A 146 -13.29 0.62 0.39
CA LEU A 146 -14.30 1.66 0.62
C LEU A 146 -15.46 1.11 1.48
N SER A 147 -16.32 2.00 1.99
CA SER A 147 -17.42 1.66 2.90
C SER A 147 -18.48 0.74 2.29
N ASP A 148 -18.60 0.74 0.97
CA ASP A 148 -19.51 -0.14 0.22
C ASP A 148 -18.89 -1.51 -0.14
N GLY A 149 -17.63 -1.74 0.29
CA GLY A 149 -16.88 -2.96 -0.03
C GLY A 149 -16.16 -2.92 -1.38
N THR A 150 -16.23 -1.82 -2.10
CA THR A 150 -15.39 -1.60 -3.29
C THR A 150 -13.93 -1.50 -2.89
N ILE A 151 -13.05 -2.19 -3.61
CA ILE A 151 -11.61 -2.07 -3.42
C ILE A 151 -11.07 -1.04 -4.40
N TYR A 152 -10.46 0.01 -3.88
CA TYR A 152 -9.71 1.01 -4.64
C TYR A 152 -8.26 0.54 -4.77
N TYR A 153 -7.80 0.37 -6.00
CA TYR A 153 -6.44 -0.02 -6.35
C TYR A 153 -5.69 1.17 -6.94
N ASN A 154 -4.49 1.44 -6.45
CA ASN A 154 -3.67 2.55 -6.90
C ASN A 154 -2.24 2.06 -7.18
N THR A 155 -1.75 2.23 -8.38
CA THR A 155 -0.47 1.68 -8.83
C THR A 155 0.41 2.69 -9.52
N ARG A 156 1.69 2.50 -9.38
CA ARG A 156 2.74 3.13 -10.15
C ARG A 156 2.79 2.51 -11.55
N ARG A 157 2.95 3.36 -12.58
CA ARG A 157 3.10 2.92 -13.98
C ARG A 157 4.38 3.50 -14.59
N HIS A 158 5.52 3.22 -14.01
CA HIS A 158 6.80 3.81 -14.40
C HIS A 158 7.48 3.14 -15.60
N TRP A 159 7.02 1.98 -16.00
CA TRP A 159 7.53 1.20 -17.12
C TRP A 159 6.55 1.15 -18.29
N ALA A 160 5.68 2.14 -18.37
CA ALA A 160 4.79 2.30 -19.52
C ALA A 160 5.59 2.41 -20.83
N GLU A 161 4.95 2.02 -21.94
CA GLU A 161 5.49 2.21 -23.26
C GLU A 161 5.76 3.69 -23.54
N GLU A 162 6.67 3.95 -24.50
CA GLU A 162 6.98 5.32 -24.91
C GLU A 162 5.71 6.09 -25.32
N GLY A 163 5.59 7.32 -24.85
CA GLY A 163 4.42 8.16 -25.07
C GLY A 163 3.30 8.06 -24.02
N ALA A 164 3.32 7.03 -23.17
CA ALA A 164 2.44 7.02 -21.99
C ALA A 164 3.04 7.89 -20.88
N ASP A 165 2.18 8.59 -20.11
CA ASP A 165 2.65 9.40 -18.97
C ASP A 165 2.91 8.52 -17.74
N PRO A 166 4.18 8.25 -17.37
CA PRO A 166 4.51 7.41 -16.23
C PRO A 166 4.58 8.18 -14.91
N LYS A 167 4.36 9.49 -14.89
CA LYS A 167 4.67 10.36 -13.75
C LYS A 167 3.49 10.57 -12.82
N ARG A 168 2.38 9.90 -13.09
CA ARG A 168 1.16 9.95 -12.29
C ARG A 168 0.66 8.55 -11.97
N ARG A 169 -0.16 8.49 -10.94
CA ARG A 169 -0.75 7.22 -10.51
C ARG A 169 -1.87 6.77 -11.44
N TRP A 170 -2.00 5.46 -11.55
CA TRP A 170 -3.11 4.80 -12.24
C TRP A 170 -3.97 4.07 -11.22
N THR A 171 -5.27 4.07 -11.41
CA THR A 171 -6.22 3.48 -10.47
C THR A 171 -7.21 2.58 -11.18
N ALA A 172 -7.72 1.60 -10.47
CA ALA A 172 -8.83 0.76 -10.86
C ALA A 172 -9.64 0.39 -9.62
N THR A 173 -10.80 -0.19 -9.80
CA THR A 173 -11.66 -0.64 -8.71
C THR A 173 -12.05 -2.10 -8.89
N SER A 174 -12.41 -2.76 -7.79
CA SER A 174 -13.00 -4.10 -7.78
C SER A 174 -14.22 -4.12 -6.89
N THR A 175 -15.31 -4.73 -7.37
CA THR A 175 -16.54 -4.97 -6.61
C THR A 175 -16.76 -6.46 -6.31
N ASP A 176 -15.82 -7.31 -6.71
CA ASP A 176 -15.86 -8.76 -6.55
C ASP A 176 -14.82 -9.29 -5.56
N GLY A 177 -14.38 -8.41 -4.66
CA GLY A 177 -13.43 -8.74 -3.59
C GLY A 177 -12.00 -8.90 -4.08
N GLY A 178 -11.61 -8.17 -5.11
CA GLY A 178 -10.26 -8.14 -5.65
C GLY A 178 -9.95 -9.25 -6.65
N LYS A 179 -10.95 -9.89 -7.25
CA LYS A 179 -10.74 -10.89 -8.29
C LYS A 179 -10.45 -10.26 -9.65
N THR A 180 -11.22 -9.24 -10.00
CA THR A 180 -11.10 -8.52 -11.26
C THR A 180 -11.02 -7.00 -11.02
N TRP A 181 -10.45 -6.28 -11.98
CA TRP A 181 -10.20 -4.85 -11.91
C TRP A 181 -10.89 -4.13 -13.07
N THR A 182 -11.66 -3.12 -12.74
CA THR A 182 -12.45 -2.32 -13.69
C THR A 182 -12.21 -0.83 -13.45
N ASP A 183 -12.82 0.02 -14.28
CA ASP A 183 -12.80 1.47 -14.10
C ASP A 183 -11.37 2.06 -14.08
N LEU A 184 -10.54 1.61 -15.04
CA LEU A 184 -9.16 2.10 -15.21
C LEU A 184 -9.15 3.62 -15.38
N LYS A 185 -8.42 4.33 -14.53
CA LYS A 185 -8.28 5.78 -14.57
C LYS A 185 -6.83 6.21 -14.39
N PHE A 186 -6.51 7.30 -15.06
CA PHE A 186 -5.29 8.05 -14.85
C PHE A 186 -5.55 9.17 -13.83
N CYS A 187 -4.83 9.17 -12.72
CA CYS A 187 -4.96 10.22 -11.71
C CYS A 187 -4.04 11.40 -12.02
N LYS A 188 -4.62 12.51 -12.46
CA LYS A 188 -3.88 13.72 -12.84
C LYS A 188 -3.21 14.45 -11.68
N ILE A 189 -3.61 14.16 -10.43
CA ILE A 189 -3.19 14.91 -9.23
C ILE A 189 -2.08 14.16 -8.48
N LEU A 190 -2.26 12.88 -8.19
CA LEU A 190 -1.33 12.12 -7.39
C LEU A 190 -0.03 11.87 -8.16
N PRO A 191 1.12 12.30 -7.60
CA PRO A 191 2.41 12.06 -8.21
C PRO A 191 2.81 10.59 -8.09
N ASP A 192 3.64 10.15 -9.03
CA ASP A 192 4.33 8.87 -8.96
C ASP A 192 5.78 9.02 -8.48
N GLY A 193 6.04 9.97 -7.61
CA GLY A 193 7.34 10.40 -7.14
C GLY A 193 7.84 11.67 -7.83
N PRO A 194 9.15 11.90 -7.93
CA PRO A 194 9.71 13.10 -8.57
C PRO A 194 9.19 13.29 -9.98
N GLN A 195 8.66 14.50 -10.27
CA GLN A 195 7.90 14.77 -11.49
C GLN A 195 8.76 14.89 -12.77
N ASN A 196 10.05 15.15 -12.64
CA ASN A 196 10.97 15.33 -13.76
C ASN A 196 11.95 14.17 -13.98
N THR A 197 11.74 13.05 -13.31
CA THR A 197 12.55 11.84 -13.44
C THR A 197 11.70 10.64 -13.75
N ASN A 198 12.30 9.60 -14.32
CA ASN A 198 11.66 8.29 -14.52
C ASN A 198 11.67 7.42 -13.26
N TYR A 199 12.17 7.96 -12.14
CA TYR A 199 12.22 7.27 -10.86
C TYR A 199 11.11 7.78 -9.97
N GLY A 200 10.00 7.05 -9.94
CA GLY A 200 8.96 7.24 -8.96
C GLY A 200 9.28 6.58 -7.62
N CYS A 201 8.30 6.53 -6.75
CA CYS A 201 8.36 5.88 -5.45
C CYS A 201 7.11 5.03 -5.21
N MET A 202 7.29 3.94 -4.46
CA MET A 202 6.16 3.28 -3.82
C MET A 202 5.45 4.29 -2.93
N ALA A 203 4.13 4.28 -2.98
CA ALA A 203 3.26 5.20 -2.26
C ALA A 203 2.57 4.48 -1.12
N GLY A 204 2.32 5.18 -0.02
CA GLY A 204 1.41 4.73 1.02
C GLY A 204 -0.03 5.12 0.69
N LEU A 205 -0.98 4.28 1.08
CA LEU A 205 -2.42 4.56 1.02
C LEU A 205 -3.11 3.92 2.22
N THR A 206 -3.98 4.67 2.88
CA THR A 206 -4.84 4.13 3.91
C THR A 206 -6.23 4.77 3.85
N ARG A 207 -7.27 4.03 4.24
CA ARG A 207 -8.59 4.57 4.49
C ARG A 207 -8.75 4.83 5.99
N LEU A 208 -9.27 6.00 6.33
CA LEU A 208 -9.62 6.31 7.71
C LEU A 208 -10.95 5.65 8.08
N ALA A 209 -10.99 5.02 9.25
CA ALA A 209 -12.18 4.35 9.77
C ALA A 209 -13.18 5.35 10.37
N ILE A 210 -13.59 6.35 9.58
CA ILE A 210 -14.61 7.32 9.95
C ILE A 210 -15.95 6.85 9.38
N SER A 211 -16.95 6.71 10.25
CA SER A 211 -18.26 6.20 9.87
C SER A 211 -18.91 7.05 8.77
N GLY A 212 -19.43 6.36 7.75
CA GLY A 212 -20.17 6.98 6.65
C GLY A 212 -19.34 7.83 5.69
N LYS A 213 -17.99 7.78 5.79
CA LYS A 213 -17.09 8.56 4.91
C LYS A 213 -15.99 7.68 4.33
N ASP A 214 -15.71 7.84 3.04
CA ASP A 214 -14.61 7.21 2.33
C ASP A 214 -13.42 8.17 2.21
N ILE A 215 -12.78 8.42 3.36
CA ILE A 215 -11.62 9.30 3.43
C ILE A 215 -10.37 8.47 3.20
N LEU A 216 -9.69 8.74 2.08
CA LEU A 216 -8.40 8.13 1.77
C LEU A 216 -7.27 9.12 2.01
N VAL A 217 -6.15 8.62 2.54
CA VAL A 217 -4.90 9.37 2.67
C VAL A 217 -3.83 8.67 1.85
N TYR A 218 -3.17 9.41 0.98
CA TYR A 218 -2.10 8.95 0.09
C TYR A 218 -0.79 9.67 0.45
N SER A 219 0.36 9.01 0.33
CA SER A 219 1.68 9.63 0.56
C SER A 219 2.65 9.36 -0.59
N ASN A 220 3.43 10.37 -0.96
CA ASN A 220 4.56 10.26 -1.89
C ASN A 220 5.44 11.52 -1.84
N CYS A 221 6.49 11.56 -2.65
CA CYS A 221 7.25 12.79 -2.93
C CYS A 221 6.40 13.79 -3.71
N ASP A 222 6.42 15.06 -3.31
CA ASP A 222 5.84 16.18 -4.07
C ASP A 222 6.95 17.14 -4.53
N SER A 223 7.83 16.65 -5.38
CA SER A 223 9.02 17.38 -5.79
C SER A 223 9.22 17.32 -7.30
N GLU A 224 9.75 18.39 -7.87
CA GLU A 224 10.14 18.44 -9.29
C GLU A 224 11.38 17.60 -9.58
N GLY A 225 12.21 17.34 -8.59
CA GLY A 225 13.42 16.53 -8.75
C GLY A 225 13.96 15.98 -7.45
N GLY A 226 14.43 14.73 -7.51
CA GLY A 226 14.92 13.99 -6.36
C GLY A 226 13.82 13.50 -5.42
N ARG A 227 14.16 12.51 -4.62
CA ARG A 227 13.26 11.90 -3.64
C ARG A 227 13.26 12.71 -2.34
N LYS A 228 12.42 13.73 -2.29
CA LYS A 228 12.26 14.69 -1.18
C LYS A 228 10.86 15.25 -1.14
N GLN A 229 10.57 16.10 -0.14
CA GLN A 229 9.28 16.73 0.06
C GLN A 229 8.14 15.70 0.23
N GLY A 230 8.32 14.82 1.23
CA GLY A 230 7.30 13.85 1.61
C GLY A 230 6.00 14.53 1.98
N THR A 231 4.97 14.28 1.19
CA THR A 231 3.68 14.95 1.27
C THR A 231 2.57 13.92 1.38
N VAL A 232 1.50 14.27 2.05
CA VAL A 232 0.25 13.51 2.08
C VAL A 232 -0.85 14.26 1.38
N TRP A 233 -1.74 13.51 0.71
CA TRP A 233 -2.97 14.01 0.09
C TRP A 233 -4.17 13.35 0.77
N ALA A 234 -5.28 14.06 0.85
CA ALA A 234 -6.53 13.51 1.34
C ALA A 234 -7.63 13.62 0.30
N SER A 235 -8.38 12.52 0.16
CA SER A 235 -9.61 12.40 -0.63
C SER A 235 -10.78 12.18 0.32
N PHE A 236 -11.95 12.74 -0.01
CA PHE A 236 -13.17 12.64 0.80
C PHE A 236 -14.31 11.95 0.03
N ASP A 237 -14.01 11.44 -1.14
CA ASP A 237 -14.97 10.89 -2.10
C ASP A 237 -14.52 9.53 -2.66
N GLY A 238 -13.74 8.78 -1.87
CA GLY A 238 -13.26 7.43 -2.25
C GLY A 238 -12.20 7.45 -3.35
N GLY A 239 -11.37 8.51 -3.40
CA GLY A 239 -10.25 8.61 -4.33
C GLY A 239 -10.59 9.24 -5.69
N LYS A 240 -11.79 9.78 -5.88
CA LYS A 240 -12.20 10.48 -7.12
C LYS A 240 -11.53 11.83 -7.24
N SER A 241 -11.39 12.56 -6.13
CA SER A 241 -10.65 13.83 -6.06
C SER A 241 -9.71 13.87 -4.85
N TRP A 242 -8.69 14.76 -4.91
CA TRP A 242 -7.66 14.91 -3.89
C TRP A 242 -7.43 16.41 -3.60
N PRO A 243 -8.40 17.07 -2.95
CA PRO A 243 -8.40 18.53 -2.81
C PRO A 243 -7.40 19.07 -1.80
N ILE A 244 -6.92 18.24 -0.88
CA ILE A 244 -6.03 18.66 0.19
C ILE A 244 -4.69 17.95 0.06
N LYS A 245 -3.60 18.70 0.32
CA LYS A 245 -2.27 18.13 0.55
C LYS A 245 -1.57 18.86 1.67
N ARG A 246 -0.69 18.14 2.39
CA ARG A 246 0.16 18.73 3.42
C ARG A 246 1.56 18.12 3.40
N LEU A 247 2.57 18.98 3.46
CA LEU A 247 3.97 18.58 3.59
C LEU A 247 4.21 17.96 4.96
N VAL A 248 4.74 16.74 4.99
CA VAL A 248 5.15 16.03 6.21
C VAL A 248 6.62 16.31 6.53
N PHE A 249 7.48 16.21 5.51
CA PHE A 249 8.92 16.38 5.68
C PHE A 249 9.57 16.93 4.42
N ALA A 250 10.28 18.06 4.54
CA ALA A 250 10.88 18.75 3.40
C ALA A 250 12.17 18.10 2.88
N GLY A 251 12.85 17.29 3.73
CA GLY A 251 14.12 16.63 3.40
C GLY A 251 13.94 15.37 2.55
N ASN A 252 14.93 14.48 2.63
CA ASN A 252 14.93 13.22 1.91
C ASN A 252 13.73 12.36 2.31
N HIS A 253 12.95 12.00 1.32
CA HIS A 253 11.76 11.16 1.43
C HIS A 253 11.64 10.33 0.16
N ALA A 254 11.62 9.02 0.30
CA ALA A 254 11.52 8.10 -0.84
C ALA A 254 10.28 7.21 -0.71
N TYR A 255 10.45 5.91 -0.65
CA TYR A 255 9.34 4.98 -0.51
C TYR A 255 8.61 5.20 0.80
N SER A 256 7.30 5.08 0.77
CA SER A 256 6.47 5.34 1.94
C SER A 256 5.31 4.36 2.06
N SER A 257 4.88 4.17 3.29
CA SER A 257 3.75 3.33 3.68
C SER A 257 2.86 4.10 4.64
N LEU A 258 1.57 3.92 4.56
CA LEU A 258 0.58 4.53 5.44
C LEU A 258 -0.31 3.48 6.08
N THR A 259 -0.53 3.61 7.38
CA THR A 259 -1.58 2.85 8.06
C THR A 259 -2.33 3.74 9.03
N SER A 260 -3.62 3.47 9.24
CA SER A 260 -4.44 4.13 10.25
C SER A 260 -4.59 3.27 11.50
N GLY A 261 -4.73 3.92 12.65
CA GLY A 261 -5.05 3.24 13.89
C GLY A 261 -6.38 2.50 13.79
N ARG A 262 -6.45 1.33 14.40
CA ARG A 262 -7.66 0.49 14.34
C ARG A 262 -8.80 1.10 15.15
N PRO A 263 -10.05 1.00 14.67
CA PRO A 263 -11.23 1.40 15.44
C PRO A 263 -11.30 0.71 16.81
N GLY A 264 -11.73 1.43 17.83
CA GLY A 264 -11.86 0.92 19.19
C GLY A 264 -10.54 0.73 19.95
N THR A 265 -9.40 1.18 19.40
CA THR A 265 -8.10 1.14 20.05
C THR A 265 -7.63 2.53 20.48
N LYS A 266 -6.58 2.58 21.31
CA LYS A 266 -5.94 3.86 21.72
C LYS A 266 -5.33 4.64 20.55
N THR A 267 -5.17 4.01 19.39
CA THR A 267 -4.58 4.61 18.21
C THR A 267 -5.62 5.02 17.16
N GLU A 268 -6.91 4.86 17.47
CA GLU A 268 -7.99 5.28 16.57
C GLU A 268 -7.85 6.77 16.20
N GLY A 269 -8.04 7.08 14.92
CA GLY A 269 -7.88 8.42 14.37
C GLY A 269 -6.44 8.86 14.09
N MET A 270 -5.43 8.09 14.54
CA MET A 270 -4.04 8.35 14.22
C MET A 270 -3.66 7.75 12.87
N ILE A 271 -2.72 8.41 12.19
CA ILE A 271 -2.13 7.96 10.92
C ILE A 271 -0.64 7.81 11.15
N TYR A 272 -0.11 6.66 10.76
CA TYR A 272 1.32 6.35 10.83
C TYR A 272 1.88 6.33 9.41
N HIS A 273 2.87 7.18 9.18
CA HIS A 273 3.54 7.33 7.89
C HIS A 273 5.00 6.92 8.03
N HIS A 274 5.31 5.69 7.64
CA HIS A 274 6.68 5.21 7.52
C HIS A 274 7.25 5.61 6.16
N PHE A 275 8.49 6.10 6.11
CA PHE A 275 9.14 6.48 4.87
C PHE A 275 10.67 6.33 4.95
N GLU A 276 11.27 6.03 3.80
CA GLU A 276 12.73 6.06 3.64
C GLU A 276 13.22 7.51 3.66
N GLY A 277 14.30 7.78 4.41
CA GLY A 277 14.86 9.12 4.60
C GLY A 277 14.64 9.63 6.02
N GLY A 278 14.18 10.88 6.15
CA GLY A 278 13.98 11.52 7.44
C GLY A 278 15.20 12.30 7.94
N PRO A 279 15.13 12.92 9.14
CA PRO A 279 16.14 13.87 9.62
C PRO A 279 17.53 13.28 9.83
N LYS A 280 17.62 11.97 10.05
CA LYS A 280 18.87 11.25 10.33
C LYS A 280 19.27 10.29 9.20
N GLY A 281 18.55 10.28 8.08
CA GLY A 281 18.67 9.25 7.04
C GLY A 281 18.03 7.92 7.48
N GLY A 282 18.22 6.84 6.70
CA GLY A 282 17.62 5.53 6.97
C GLY A 282 16.11 5.55 6.74
N SER A 283 15.32 5.42 7.79
CA SER A 283 13.87 5.54 7.73
C SER A 283 13.30 6.29 8.93
N ALA A 284 12.09 6.81 8.80
CA ALA A 284 11.39 7.53 9.84
C ALA A 284 9.90 7.18 9.86
N VAL A 285 9.27 7.34 11.02
CA VAL A 285 7.82 7.26 11.18
C VAL A 285 7.31 8.62 11.66
N ALA A 286 6.46 9.24 10.86
CA ALA A 286 5.70 10.41 11.27
C ALA A 286 4.29 9.97 11.73
N THR A 287 3.80 10.59 12.80
CA THR A 287 2.49 10.31 13.34
C THR A 287 1.67 11.58 13.36
N PHE A 288 0.50 11.55 12.76
CA PHE A 288 -0.42 12.69 12.67
C PHE A 288 -1.87 12.19 12.55
N ASN A 289 -2.78 13.07 12.24
CA ASN A 289 -4.20 12.75 12.16
C ASN A 289 -4.90 13.61 11.09
N LEU A 290 -6.18 13.37 10.83
CA LEU A 290 -6.91 14.10 9.80
C LEU A 290 -6.97 15.61 10.09
N SER A 291 -7.19 16.03 11.36
CA SER A 291 -7.23 17.46 11.72
C SER A 291 -5.91 18.16 11.36
N TRP A 292 -4.78 17.49 11.62
CA TRP A 292 -3.48 18.03 11.18
C TRP A 292 -3.42 18.18 9.65
N ILE A 293 -3.85 17.17 8.87
CA ILE A 293 -3.86 17.26 7.39
C ILE A 293 -4.67 18.45 6.92
N LEU A 294 -5.77 18.76 7.60
CA LEU A 294 -6.67 19.90 7.31
C LEU A 294 -6.14 21.28 7.79
N GLY A 295 -4.93 21.33 8.33
CA GLY A 295 -4.31 22.56 8.81
C GLY A 295 -4.54 22.85 10.30
N GLY A 296 -5.24 21.98 11.03
CA GLY A 296 -5.42 22.03 12.47
C GLY A 296 -4.24 21.43 13.24
N GLU A 297 -4.26 21.60 14.56
CA GLU A 297 -3.28 21.01 15.48
C GLU A 297 -3.84 19.84 16.29
N LYS A 298 -5.16 19.69 16.33
CA LYS A 298 -5.86 18.69 17.16
C LYS A 298 -6.73 17.77 16.30
N THR A 299 -6.80 16.52 16.71
CA THR A 299 -7.85 15.60 16.27
C THR A 299 -8.99 15.63 17.23
N GLY A 300 -10.19 15.34 16.76
CA GLY A 300 -11.27 14.87 17.58
C GLY A 300 -12.25 15.95 18.02
N ASP A 301 -12.33 17.05 17.31
CA ASP A 301 -13.54 17.88 17.26
C ASP A 301 -14.67 17.20 16.48
N GLY A 302 -14.37 16.04 15.87
CA GLY A 302 -15.38 15.11 15.28
C GLY A 302 -16.11 15.65 14.06
N GLU A 303 -15.96 16.90 13.71
CA GLU A 303 -16.64 17.52 12.59
C GLU A 303 -15.72 17.67 11.38
N LEU A 304 -16.12 17.06 10.27
CA LEU A 304 -15.50 17.32 8.98
C LEU A 304 -15.95 18.70 8.48
N PRO A 305 -15.07 19.47 7.83
CA PRO A 305 -15.46 20.71 7.18
C PRO A 305 -16.63 20.50 6.21
N SER A 306 -17.54 21.47 6.13
CA SER A 306 -18.74 21.36 5.30
C SER A 306 -18.46 21.11 3.80
N TRP A 307 -17.30 21.54 3.33
CA TRP A 307 -16.88 21.33 1.95
C TRP A 307 -16.39 19.88 1.64
N THR A 308 -16.32 19.01 2.65
CA THR A 308 -15.98 17.57 2.49
C THR A 308 -17.22 16.70 2.31
N ASN A 309 -18.42 17.28 2.33
CA ASN A 309 -19.71 16.58 2.20
C ASN A 309 -20.07 16.34 0.73
#